data_3d73f973f51e70d98d4b8e800201a87c
#
_entry.id   3d73f973f51e70d98d4b8e800201a87c
#
_cell.length_a   1.000
_cell.length_b   1.000
_cell.length_c   1.000
_cell.angle_alpha   90.00
_cell.angle_beta   90.00
_cell.angle_gamma   90.00
#
_symmetry.space_group_name_H-M   'P 1'
#
loop_
_entity.id
_entity.type
_entity.pdbx_description
1 polymer ?
#
loop_
_entity_poly.entity_id
_entity_poly.type
_entity_poly.pdbx_seq_one_letter_code
_entity_poly.pdbx_strand_id
1 'polypeptide(L)'
;LPVSNKVETRFFERLRDAGRALFYWDYDLFYTRLPREKTPPYTHEAGEFILRNLKIFPNELPETAFDVLRHPKNVRFISAPTENAQARYLPEWVRSVMKNDPSGTPTQEKENAVVLCNESLLLPVLHSIPSEVKNVNITMGFPLAQTPVYSFISALMELQTNGYRRDTGRYSYEAVQAVLKHPYTRQLSPSAEKLEKQLTKDNRFYPLPSELKQDEFLEQVFTPQTGISALCQYLTDTLREVSILYRQEQETDDIFNQLYRESLFKSYTLINRLLSLIDSGELNLQTDTLKRLLCRLLATSNIPFHGEPAIGMQVMGVLETRNLDFRNLI
;
A
#
# COMPACT_ATOMS: atom_id res chain seq x y z
N LEU A 1 3.14 -18.49 17.06
CA LEU A 1 3.10 -17.63 18.28
C LEU A 1 4.52 -17.35 18.78
N PRO A 2 5.37 -16.62 18.05
CA PRO A 2 6.73 -16.36 18.54
C PRO A 2 6.73 -15.44 19.77
N VAL A 3 5.71 -14.58 19.91
CA VAL A 3 5.57 -13.64 21.02
C VAL A 3 4.12 -13.68 21.52
N SER A 4 3.80 -14.64 22.36
CA SER A 4 2.52 -14.67 23.08
C SER A 4 2.66 -13.98 24.44
N ASN A 5 1.62 -13.26 24.85
CA ASN A 5 1.55 -12.75 26.22
C ASN A 5 1.21 -13.89 27.21
N LYS A 6 1.38 -13.64 28.51
CA LYS A 6 1.12 -14.65 29.55
C LYS A 6 -0.32 -15.19 29.56
N VAL A 7 -1.28 -14.37 29.17
CA VAL A 7 -2.70 -14.77 29.12
C VAL A 7 -2.95 -15.73 27.97
N GLU A 8 -2.44 -15.40 26.78
CA GLU A 8 -2.52 -16.25 25.59
C GLU A 8 -1.82 -17.60 25.83
N THR A 9 -0.62 -17.58 26.40
CA THR A 9 0.11 -18.81 26.72
C THR A 9 -0.72 -19.71 27.66
N ARG A 10 -1.28 -19.17 28.76
CA ARG A 10 -2.13 -19.93 29.67
C ARG A 10 -3.42 -20.43 29.01
N PHE A 11 -3.98 -19.67 28.12
CA PHE A 11 -5.16 -20.10 27.36
C PHE A 11 -4.85 -21.30 26.48
N PHE A 12 -3.74 -21.27 25.72
CA PHE A 12 -3.31 -22.39 24.90
C PHE A 12 -2.87 -23.62 25.72
N GLU A 13 -2.21 -23.41 26.87
CA GLU A 13 -1.91 -24.51 27.81
C GLU A 13 -3.18 -25.23 28.27
N ARG A 14 -4.23 -24.49 28.66
CA ARG A 14 -5.52 -25.09 29.05
C ARG A 14 -6.18 -25.86 27.88
N LEU A 15 -6.11 -25.34 26.64
CA LEU A 15 -6.65 -26.05 25.49
C LEU A 15 -5.88 -27.34 25.20
N ARG A 16 -4.55 -27.30 25.32
CA ARG A 16 -3.67 -28.48 25.21
C ARG A 16 -4.04 -29.53 26.29
N ASP A 17 -4.08 -29.12 27.52
CA ASP A 17 -4.35 -30.00 28.65
C ASP A 17 -5.75 -30.61 28.61
N ALA A 18 -6.69 -29.92 27.99
CA ALA A 18 -8.04 -30.41 27.71
C ALA A 18 -8.17 -31.29 26.48
N GLY A 19 -7.04 -31.51 25.73
CA GLY A 19 -7.07 -32.27 24.48
C GLY A 19 -7.87 -31.60 23.35
N ARG A 20 -8.03 -30.28 23.38
CA ARG A 20 -8.82 -29.50 22.43
C ARG A 20 -8.00 -28.68 21.44
N ALA A 21 -6.67 -28.76 21.51
CA ALA A 21 -5.76 -28.08 20.59
C ALA A 21 -4.64 -28.99 20.15
N LEU A 22 -4.32 -28.92 18.88
CA LEU A 22 -3.13 -29.51 18.26
C LEU A 22 -2.22 -28.38 17.83
N PHE A 23 -0.89 -28.59 17.91
CA PHE A 23 0.09 -27.57 17.60
C PHE A 23 0.97 -28.04 16.47
N TYR A 24 1.10 -27.21 15.46
CA TYR A 24 1.91 -27.44 14.27
C TYR A 24 2.96 -26.33 14.20
N TRP A 25 4.23 -26.70 14.30
CA TRP A 25 5.36 -25.79 14.25
C TRP A 25 6.17 -26.08 13.00
N ASP A 26 6.28 -25.10 12.13
CA ASP A 26 7.14 -25.14 10.96
C ASP A 26 8.49 -24.50 11.30
N TYR A 27 9.57 -25.27 11.16
CA TYR A 27 10.94 -24.82 11.39
C TYR A 27 11.91 -25.78 10.73
N ASP A 28 13.16 -25.36 10.53
CA ASP A 28 14.21 -26.25 10.06
C ASP A 28 15.17 -26.61 11.20
N LEU A 29 15.61 -27.87 11.23
CA LEU A 29 16.54 -28.39 12.22
C LEU A 29 17.89 -27.66 12.22
N PHE A 30 18.24 -27.00 11.11
CA PHE A 30 19.42 -26.15 11.03
C PHE A 30 19.40 -25.04 12.11
N TYR A 31 18.24 -24.50 12.43
CA TYR A 31 18.09 -23.42 13.43
C TYR A 31 17.93 -23.94 14.85
N THR A 32 17.59 -25.21 15.06
CA THR A 32 17.25 -25.78 16.38
C THR A 32 18.24 -26.82 16.89
N ARG A 33 19.04 -27.42 16.00
CA ARG A 33 20.10 -28.37 16.40
C ARG A 33 21.31 -27.62 16.90
N LEU A 34 21.75 -27.95 18.12
CA LEU A 34 23.06 -27.54 18.63
C LEU A 34 24.13 -28.27 17.81
N PRO A 35 25.18 -27.57 17.33
CA PRO A 35 26.31 -28.21 16.67
C PRO A 35 26.94 -29.24 17.64
N ARG A 36 27.09 -30.47 17.21
CA ARG A 36 27.65 -31.56 18.07
C ARG A 36 29.14 -31.41 18.34
N GLU A 37 29.89 -30.54 17.68
CA GLU A 37 31.35 -30.44 17.84
C GLU A 37 31.88 -29.00 17.79
N LYS A 38 32.51 -28.62 18.91
CA LYS A 38 33.65 -27.69 19.11
C LYS A 38 33.58 -26.21 18.58
N THR A 39 32.47 -25.72 18.16
CA THR A 39 32.27 -24.25 18.00
C THR A 39 31.36 -23.72 19.09
N PRO A 40 31.56 -22.49 19.59
CA PRO A 40 30.67 -21.93 20.60
C PRO A 40 29.20 -22.04 20.15
N PRO A 41 28.26 -22.24 21.07
CA PRO A 41 26.88 -22.54 20.74
C PRO A 41 26.27 -21.32 20.02
N TYR A 42 26.39 -21.26 18.72
CA TYR A 42 25.54 -20.40 17.92
C TYR A 42 24.16 -21.07 17.90
N THR A 43 23.40 -20.86 18.95
CA THR A 43 21.96 -20.94 18.82
C THR A 43 21.57 -19.80 17.90
N HIS A 44 21.13 -20.13 16.69
CA HIS A 44 20.55 -19.13 15.82
C HIS A 44 19.41 -18.44 16.56
N GLU A 45 19.43 -17.12 16.67
CA GLU A 45 18.36 -16.34 17.33
C GLU A 45 16.99 -16.75 16.81
N ALA A 46 16.90 -17.07 15.50
CA ALA A 46 15.68 -17.57 14.86
C ALA A 46 15.11 -18.85 15.49
N GLY A 47 15.94 -19.72 16.06
CA GLY A 47 15.51 -20.98 16.71
C GLY A 47 15.11 -20.82 18.18
N GLU A 48 15.45 -19.73 18.85
CA GLU A 48 15.26 -19.59 20.30
C GLU A 48 13.79 -19.69 20.72
N PHE A 49 12.89 -18.96 20.03
CA PHE A 49 11.47 -18.99 20.34
C PHE A 49 10.81 -20.34 20.02
N ILE A 50 11.22 -21.00 18.94
CA ILE A 50 10.75 -22.33 18.58
C ILE A 50 11.15 -23.33 19.67
N LEU A 51 12.43 -23.37 20.07
CA LEU A 51 12.92 -24.26 21.13
C LEU A 51 12.21 -24.05 22.47
N ARG A 52 11.86 -22.80 22.80
CA ARG A 52 11.07 -22.48 23.99
C ARG A 52 9.65 -23.01 23.87
N ASN A 53 8.98 -22.78 22.75
CA ASN A 53 7.60 -23.17 22.54
C ASN A 53 7.43 -24.70 22.43
N LEU A 54 8.35 -25.41 21.77
CA LEU A 54 8.32 -26.87 21.67
C LEU A 54 8.37 -27.58 23.04
N LYS A 55 8.96 -26.96 24.06
CA LYS A 55 8.96 -27.49 25.44
C LYS A 55 7.57 -27.45 26.07
N ILE A 56 6.74 -26.49 25.68
CA ILE A 56 5.40 -26.27 26.22
C ILE A 56 4.33 -26.91 25.32
N PHE A 57 4.45 -26.73 24.02
CA PHE A 57 3.48 -27.17 23.03
C PHE A 57 4.14 -28.17 22.07
N PRO A 58 3.83 -29.46 22.18
CA PRO A 58 4.43 -30.49 21.31
C PRO A 58 4.02 -30.24 19.84
N ASN A 59 4.90 -30.62 18.93
CA ASN A 59 4.63 -30.51 17.49
C ASN A 59 4.03 -31.83 16.98
N GLU A 60 2.94 -31.72 16.24
CA GLU A 60 2.25 -32.86 15.61
C GLU A 60 2.84 -33.21 14.22
N LEU A 61 3.69 -32.35 13.64
CA LEU A 61 4.37 -32.66 12.37
C LEU A 61 5.45 -33.71 12.60
N PRO A 62 5.66 -34.64 11.63
CA PRO A 62 6.72 -35.63 11.71
C PRO A 62 8.10 -34.99 11.57
N GLU A 63 9.10 -35.52 12.27
CA GLU A 63 10.49 -35.00 12.27
C GLU A 63 11.14 -34.97 10.86
N THR A 64 10.65 -35.76 9.93
CA THR A 64 11.10 -35.76 8.53
C THR A 64 10.77 -34.48 7.76
N ALA A 65 9.86 -33.66 8.29
CA ALA A 65 9.45 -32.39 7.67
C ALA A 65 10.45 -31.23 7.89
N PHE A 66 11.51 -31.42 8.69
CA PHE A 66 12.30 -30.31 9.24
C PHE A 66 13.76 -30.21 8.73
N ASP A 67 14.12 -30.86 7.63
CA ASP A 67 15.49 -30.83 7.08
C ASP A 67 15.52 -30.31 5.62
N VAL A 68 14.62 -29.41 5.27
CA VAL A 68 14.47 -28.92 3.89
C VAL A 68 15.58 -27.94 3.51
N LEU A 69 16.12 -27.17 4.48
CA LEU A 69 17.17 -26.17 4.21
C LEU A 69 18.45 -26.82 3.65
N ARG A 70 18.75 -28.06 4.01
CA ARG A 70 19.93 -28.81 3.54
C ARG A 70 19.78 -29.42 2.16
N HIS A 71 18.59 -29.50 1.62
CA HIS A 71 18.37 -30.02 0.28
C HIS A 71 19.01 -29.10 -0.76
N PRO A 72 19.54 -29.63 -1.85
CA PRO A 72 20.13 -28.84 -2.92
C PRO A 72 19.14 -27.83 -3.47
N LYS A 73 19.58 -26.57 -3.61
CA LYS A 73 18.80 -25.47 -4.16
C LYS A 73 19.58 -24.79 -5.28
N ASN A 74 18.86 -24.34 -6.31
CA ASN A 74 19.47 -23.53 -7.36
C ASN A 74 19.43 -22.07 -6.91
N VAL A 75 20.54 -21.57 -6.39
CA VAL A 75 20.66 -20.18 -5.91
C VAL A 75 21.49 -19.37 -6.91
N ARG A 76 20.95 -18.25 -7.37
CA ARG A 76 21.62 -17.30 -8.26
C ARG A 76 21.71 -15.94 -7.57
N PHE A 77 22.88 -15.33 -7.63
CA PHE A 77 23.11 -13.96 -7.18
C PHE A 77 23.17 -13.04 -8.38
N ILE A 78 22.32 -12.01 -8.39
CA ILE A 78 22.22 -11.06 -9.50
C ILE A 78 22.57 -9.69 -8.95
N SER A 79 23.62 -9.08 -9.51
CA SER A 79 24.01 -7.70 -9.17
C SER A 79 23.38 -6.73 -10.16
N ALA A 80 22.76 -5.69 -9.66
CA ALA A 80 22.19 -4.61 -10.45
C ALA A 80 22.66 -3.24 -9.91
N PRO A 81 22.89 -2.23 -10.77
CA PRO A 81 23.45 -0.95 -10.34
C PRO A 81 22.47 -0.09 -9.53
N THR A 82 21.17 -0.34 -9.63
CA THR A 82 20.12 0.40 -8.91
C THR A 82 18.97 -0.52 -8.54
N GLU A 83 18.17 -0.13 -7.56
CA GLU A 83 16.95 -0.86 -7.17
C GLU A 83 15.95 -0.99 -8.33
N ASN A 84 15.77 0.06 -9.14
CA ASN A 84 14.94 -0.02 -10.35
C ASN A 84 15.49 -1.02 -11.37
N ALA A 85 16.79 -1.17 -11.48
CA ALA A 85 17.40 -2.18 -12.35
C ALA A 85 17.15 -3.59 -11.83
N GLN A 86 17.06 -3.80 -10.51
CA GLN A 86 16.63 -5.07 -9.93
C GLN A 86 15.20 -5.41 -10.35
N ALA A 87 14.26 -4.48 -10.21
CA ALA A 87 12.88 -4.70 -10.63
C ALA A 87 12.77 -5.03 -12.14
N ARG A 88 13.56 -4.38 -12.99
CA ARG A 88 13.59 -4.63 -14.45
C ARG A 88 14.15 -6.01 -14.84
N TYR A 89 14.82 -6.72 -13.96
CA TYR A 89 15.24 -8.10 -14.21
C TYR A 89 14.09 -9.10 -14.10
N LEU A 90 13.00 -8.73 -13.45
CA LEU A 90 11.84 -9.60 -13.22
C LEU A 90 11.30 -10.29 -14.50
N PRO A 91 11.12 -9.62 -15.65
CA PRO A 91 10.65 -10.27 -16.87
C PRO A 91 11.56 -11.41 -17.34
N GLU A 92 12.86 -11.25 -17.21
CA GLU A 92 13.82 -12.28 -17.59
C GLU A 92 13.72 -13.50 -16.67
N TRP A 93 13.62 -13.26 -15.36
CA TRP A 93 13.42 -14.31 -14.37
C TRP A 93 12.10 -15.05 -14.62
N VAL A 94 10.98 -14.35 -14.77
CA VAL A 94 9.65 -14.94 -15.03
C VAL A 94 9.71 -15.85 -16.26
N ARG A 95 10.26 -15.37 -17.38
CA ARG A 95 10.38 -16.18 -18.59
C ARG A 95 11.28 -17.41 -18.40
N SER A 96 12.30 -17.31 -17.57
CA SER A 96 13.17 -18.44 -17.26
C SER A 96 12.44 -19.53 -16.47
N VAL A 97 11.58 -19.11 -15.52
CA VAL A 97 10.78 -20.00 -14.68
C VAL A 97 9.65 -20.64 -15.49
N MET A 98 8.93 -19.86 -16.29
CA MET A 98 7.84 -20.35 -17.14
C MET A 98 8.30 -21.31 -18.24
N LYS A 99 9.52 -21.13 -18.78
CA LYS A 99 10.10 -22.05 -19.76
C LYS A 99 10.43 -23.42 -19.16
N ASN A 100 10.76 -23.47 -17.88
CA ASN A 100 11.11 -24.70 -17.18
C ASN A 100 9.89 -25.50 -16.71
N ASP A 101 8.70 -24.90 -16.82
CA ASP A 101 7.44 -25.57 -16.48
C ASP A 101 6.48 -25.59 -17.68
N PRO A 102 6.53 -26.66 -18.50
CA PRO A 102 5.74 -26.76 -19.73
C PRO A 102 4.24 -26.95 -19.51
N SER A 103 3.77 -27.13 -18.26
CA SER A 103 2.36 -27.41 -17.99
C SER A 103 1.47 -26.18 -17.93
N GLY A 104 2.02 -24.97 -17.74
CA GLY A 104 1.34 -23.66 -17.92
C GLY A 104 -0.04 -23.50 -17.25
N THR A 105 -0.33 -24.27 -16.19
CA THR A 105 -1.61 -24.19 -15.50
C THR A 105 -1.62 -23.06 -14.47
N PRO A 106 -2.75 -22.36 -14.26
CA PRO A 106 -2.88 -21.28 -13.28
C PRO A 106 -2.46 -21.66 -11.85
N THR A 107 -2.54 -22.94 -11.52
CA THR A 107 -2.11 -23.49 -10.22
C THR A 107 -0.62 -23.42 -9.98
N GLN A 108 0.19 -23.26 -11.02
CA GLN A 108 1.65 -23.17 -10.92
C GLN A 108 2.14 -21.73 -10.74
N GLU A 109 1.38 -20.72 -11.16
CA GLU A 109 1.74 -19.33 -10.92
C GLU A 109 1.89 -19.05 -9.41
N LYS A 110 1.08 -19.67 -8.56
CA LYS A 110 1.15 -19.51 -7.10
C LYS A 110 2.39 -20.07 -6.42
N GLU A 111 3.13 -20.95 -7.11
CA GLU A 111 4.39 -21.51 -6.62
C GLU A 111 5.56 -20.54 -6.85
N ASN A 112 5.31 -19.41 -7.51
CA ASN A 112 6.30 -18.40 -7.82
C ASN A 112 6.07 -17.16 -6.96
N ALA A 113 7.12 -16.68 -6.31
CA ALA A 113 7.04 -15.49 -5.47
C ALA A 113 8.13 -14.46 -5.79
N VAL A 114 7.72 -13.20 -5.74
CA VAL A 114 8.59 -12.02 -5.72
C VAL A 114 8.56 -11.45 -4.33
N VAL A 115 9.68 -11.49 -3.62
CA VAL A 115 9.78 -11.00 -2.24
C VAL A 115 10.55 -9.70 -2.20
N LEU A 116 9.90 -8.65 -1.72
CA LEU A 116 10.46 -7.31 -1.64
C LEU A 116 11.05 -7.05 -0.25
N CYS A 117 12.37 -6.97 -0.16
CA CYS A 117 13.05 -6.51 1.05
C CYS A 117 12.84 -5.00 1.27
N ASN A 118 12.68 -4.25 0.17
CA ASN A 118 12.29 -2.85 0.18
C ASN A 118 10.91 -2.72 -0.49
N GLU A 119 9.86 -2.54 0.32
CA GLU A 119 8.47 -2.46 -0.16
C GLU A 119 8.23 -1.24 -1.08
N SER A 120 9.10 -0.23 -1.08
CA SER A 120 9.01 0.91 -2.00
C SER A 120 9.20 0.52 -3.47
N LEU A 121 9.76 -0.66 -3.73
CA LEU A 121 9.91 -1.23 -5.08
C LEU A 121 8.64 -1.85 -5.65
N LEU A 122 7.54 -1.85 -4.91
CA LEU A 122 6.29 -2.47 -5.38
C LEU A 122 5.86 -1.92 -6.74
N LEU A 123 5.79 -0.60 -6.93
CA LEU A 123 5.42 -0.02 -8.22
C LEU A 123 6.38 -0.38 -9.36
N PRO A 124 7.71 -0.20 -9.24
CA PRO A 124 8.65 -0.68 -10.24
C PRO A 124 8.49 -2.16 -10.59
N VAL A 125 8.23 -3.01 -9.60
CA VAL A 125 7.99 -4.45 -9.80
C VAL A 125 6.71 -4.67 -10.57
N LEU A 126 5.58 -4.07 -10.17
CA LEU A 126 4.30 -4.22 -10.87
C LEU A 126 4.38 -3.80 -12.34
N HIS A 127 5.05 -2.67 -12.62
CA HIS A 127 5.30 -2.23 -14.01
C HIS A 127 6.25 -3.14 -14.79
N SER A 128 7.02 -3.98 -14.10
CA SER A 128 7.96 -4.91 -14.74
C SER A 128 7.39 -6.31 -14.90
N ILE A 129 6.19 -6.61 -14.36
CA ILE A 129 5.54 -7.90 -14.56
C ILE A 129 5.19 -8.05 -16.04
N PRO A 130 5.66 -9.10 -16.71
CA PRO A 130 5.35 -9.30 -18.12
C PRO A 130 3.90 -9.75 -18.32
N SER A 131 3.34 -9.44 -19.49
CA SER A 131 1.94 -9.74 -19.86
C SER A 131 1.62 -11.25 -19.92
N GLU A 132 2.63 -12.09 -19.92
CA GLU A 132 2.50 -13.54 -19.85
C GLU A 132 1.96 -14.03 -18.50
N VAL A 133 2.16 -13.26 -17.43
CA VAL A 133 1.60 -13.51 -16.09
C VAL A 133 0.17 -13.00 -16.06
N LYS A 134 -0.78 -13.90 -15.92
CA LYS A 134 -2.21 -13.56 -15.99
C LYS A 134 -2.75 -13.07 -14.66
N ASN A 135 -2.29 -13.68 -13.57
CA ASN A 135 -2.78 -13.39 -12.24
C ASN A 135 -1.62 -13.03 -11.30
N VAL A 136 -1.79 -11.96 -10.57
CA VAL A 136 -0.84 -11.49 -9.56
C VAL A 136 -1.57 -11.26 -8.25
N ASN A 137 -1.10 -11.88 -7.18
CA ASN A 137 -1.59 -11.61 -5.84
C ASN A 137 -0.59 -10.76 -5.07
N ILE A 138 -1.02 -9.60 -4.61
CA ILE A 138 -0.21 -8.66 -3.85
C ILE A 138 -0.69 -8.68 -2.41
N THR A 139 0.17 -9.12 -1.49
CA THR A 139 -0.17 -9.21 -0.06
C THR A 139 0.19 -7.97 0.72
N MET A 140 1.06 -7.12 0.17
CA MET A 140 1.47 -5.87 0.78
C MET A 140 0.42 -4.78 0.60
N GLY A 141 0.30 -3.89 1.59
CA GLY A 141 -0.50 -2.68 1.41
C GLY A 141 0.28 -1.62 0.63
N PHE A 142 -0.38 -0.96 -0.32
CA PHE A 142 0.22 0.18 -1.04
C PHE A 142 0.10 1.47 -0.22
N PRO A 143 1.18 2.24 0.01
CA PRO A 143 1.11 3.49 0.76
C PRO A 143 0.20 4.51 0.06
N LEU A 144 -0.84 4.97 0.75
CA LEU A 144 -1.76 5.99 0.24
C LEU A 144 -1.02 7.28 -0.15
N ALA A 145 0.07 7.60 0.57
CA ALA A 145 0.92 8.76 0.29
C ALA A 145 1.55 8.77 -1.11
N GLN A 146 1.67 7.62 -1.75
CA GLN A 146 2.23 7.49 -3.11
C GLN A 146 1.15 7.53 -4.20
N THR A 147 -0.09 7.80 -3.84
CA THR A 147 -1.20 7.87 -4.81
C THR A 147 -1.48 9.31 -5.26
N PRO A 148 -2.02 9.49 -6.48
CA PRO A 148 -2.46 10.80 -6.95
C PRO A 148 -3.50 11.46 -6.02
N VAL A 149 -4.36 10.67 -5.37
CA VAL A 149 -5.39 11.23 -4.47
C VAL A 149 -4.78 11.92 -3.27
N TYR A 150 -3.67 11.43 -2.72
CA TYR A 150 -2.98 12.08 -1.61
C TYR A 150 -2.42 13.45 -2.02
N SER A 151 -1.75 13.52 -3.17
CA SER A 151 -1.22 14.79 -3.67
C SER A 151 -2.34 15.79 -3.99
N PHE A 152 -3.48 15.29 -4.49
CA PHE A 152 -4.64 16.13 -4.77
C PHE A 152 -5.26 16.71 -3.49
N ILE A 153 -5.55 15.87 -2.49
CA ILE A 153 -6.07 16.33 -1.20
C ILE A 153 -5.10 17.32 -0.55
N SER A 154 -3.81 17.07 -0.62
CA SER A 154 -2.79 17.98 -0.08
C SER A 154 -2.81 19.33 -0.78
N ALA A 155 -2.95 19.36 -2.12
CA ALA A 155 -3.06 20.59 -2.91
C ALA A 155 -4.36 21.35 -2.60
N LEU A 156 -5.51 20.66 -2.46
CA LEU A 156 -6.78 21.25 -2.09
C LEU A 156 -6.74 21.86 -0.67
N MET A 157 -6.14 21.13 0.28
CA MET A 157 -5.94 21.63 1.64
C MET A 157 -5.06 22.87 1.65
N GLU A 158 -3.93 22.86 0.91
CA GLU A 158 -3.05 24.01 0.79
C GLU A 158 -3.77 25.18 0.16
N LEU A 159 -4.56 24.97 -0.90
CA LEU A 159 -5.34 25.99 -1.57
C LEU A 159 -6.29 26.71 -0.61
N GLN A 160 -7.03 25.96 0.22
CA GLN A 160 -8.05 26.51 1.12
C GLN A 160 -7.50 27.06 2.45
N THR A 161 -6.29 26.65 2.85
CA THR A 161 -5.66 27.10 4.11
C THR A 161 -4.71 28.27 3.86
N ASN A 162 -3.56 28.02 3.28
CA ASN A 162 -2.50 29.00 3.07
C ASN A 162 -2.64 29.72 1.72
N GLY A 163 -3.22 29.05 0.71
CA GLY A 163 -3.40 29.59 -0.64
C GLY A 163 -4.42 30.71 -0.71
N TYR A 164 -5.50 30.63 0.07
CA TYR A 164 -6.52 31.66 0.12
C TYR A 164 -6.22 32.71 1.20
N ARG A 165 -5.98 33.95 0.79
CA ARG A 165 -5.74 35.09 1.66
C ARG A 165 -7.05 35.72 2.02
N ARG A 166 -7.49 35.54 3.25
CA ARG A 166 -8.80 36.07 3.76
C ARG A 166 -8.86 37.59 3.82
N ASP A 167 -7.72 38.26 4.03
CA ASP A 167 -7.58 39.71 4.08
C ASP A 167 -7.84 40.38 2.72
N THR A 168 -7.38 39.76 1.64
CA THR A 168 -7.51 40.31 0.28
C THR A 168 -8.58 39.61 -0.56
N GLY A 169 -9.09 38.46 -0.11
CA GLY A 169 -10.04 37.64 -0.86
C GLY A 169 -9.44 37.01 -2.13
N ARG A 170 -8.11 36.76 -2.16
CA ARG A 170 -7.37 36.32 -3.33
C ARG A 170 -6.64 35.00 -3.06
N TYR A 171 -6.45 34.22 -4.09
CA TYR A 171 -5.60 33.04 -4.04
C TYR A 171 -4.14 33.35 -4.40
N SER A 172 -3.19 32.64 -3.84
CA SER A 172 -1.81 32.63 -4.33
C SER A 172 -1.71 31.81 -5.61
N TYR A 173 -0.97 32.32 -6.60
CA TYR A 173 -0.77 31.62 -7.88
C TYR A 173 -0.17 30.23 -7.70
N GLU A 174 0.78 30.06 -6.78
CA GLU A 174 1.43 28.78 -6.51
C GLU A 174 0.42 27.70 -6.11
N ALA A 175 -0.48 27.98 -5.18
CA ALA A 175 -1.52 27.04 -4.76
C ALA A 175 -2.54 26.78 -5.87
N VAL A 176 -2.92 27.80 -6.65
CA VAL A 176 -3.80 27.66 -7.82
C VAL A 176 -3.15 26.77 -8.88
N GLN A 177 -1.88 27.02 -9.19
CA GLN A 177 -1.13 26.26 -10.19
C GLN A 177 -0.99 24.78 -9.80
N ALA A 178 -0.73 24.49 -8.51
CA ALA A 178 -0.63 23.12 -8.03
C ALA A 178 -1.91 22.32 -8.29
N VAL A 179 -3.07 22.95 -8.10
CA VAL A 179 -4.38 22.32 -8.37
C VAL A 179 -4.67 22.23 -9.87
N LEU A 180 -4.45 23.33 -10.64
CA LEU A 180 -4.74 23.34 -12.09
C LEU A 180 -3.88 22.35 -12.87
N LYS A 181 -2.63 22.07 -12.44
CA LYS A 181 -1.73 21.11 -13.08
C LYS A 181 -2.00 19.67 -12.65
N HIS A 182 -2.79 19.46 -11.61
CA HIS A 182 -3.04 18.12 -11.13
C HIS A 182 -3.81 17.27 -12.17
N PRO A 183 -3.43 15.99 -12.39
CA PRO A 183 -4.09 15.13 -13.38
C PRO A 183 -5.61 15.07 -13.23
N TYR A 184 -6.14 14.97 -12.02
CA TYR A 184 -7.59 14.94 -11.79
C TYR A 184 -8.28 16.23 -12.27
N THR A 185 -7.70 17.38 -11.97
CA THR A 185 -8.25 18.66 -12.44
C THR A 185 -8.23 18.74 -13.97
N ARG A 186 -7.15 18.27 -14.60
CA ARG A 186 -7.02 18.26 -16.06
C ARG A 186 -8.04 17.35 -16.76
N GLN A 187 -8.42 16.26 -16.12
CA GLN A 187 -9.41 15.32 -16.65
C GLN A 187 -10.85 15.81 -16.44
N LEU A 188 -11.14 16.49 -15.31
CA LEU A 188 -12.49 16.93 -14.95
C LEU A 188 -12.84 18.32 -15.51
N SER A 189 -11.83 19.16 -15.71
CA SER A 189 -12.03 20.54 -16.20
C SER A 189 -11.39 20.74 -17.58
N PRO A 190 -12.18 20.92 -18.63
CA PRO A 190 -11.67 21.28 -19.97
C PRO A 190 -11.03 22.66 -19.99
N SER A 191 -11.37 23.54 -19.03
CA SER A 191 -10.87 24.90 -18.95
C SER A 191 -9.55 25.03 -18.20
N ALA A 192 -9.14 24.03 -17.40
CA ALA A 192 -8.00 24.10 -16.50
C ALA A 192 -6.67 24.47 -17.19
N GLU A 193 -6.40 23.86 -18.36
CA GLU A 193 -5.17 24.12 -19.10
C GLU A 193 -5.12 25.53 -19.69
N LYS A 194 -6.24 25.99 -20.26
CA LYS A 194 -6.35 27.32 -20.83
C LYS A 194 -6.21 28.39 -19.74
N LEU A 195 -6.87 28.18 -18.61
CA LEU A 195 -6.80 29.08 -17.45
C LEU A 195 -5.36 29.17 -16.91
N GLU A 196 -4.69 28.05 -16.72
CA GLU A 196 -3.29 28.03 -16.24
C GLU A 196 -2.36 28.82 -17.17
N LYS A 197 -2.46 28.59 -18.51
CA LYS A 197 -1.69 29.34 -19.51
C LYS A 197 -1.99 30.83 -19.49
N GLN A 198 -3.26 31.20 -19.32
CA GLN A 198 -3.68 32.60 -19.24
C GLN A 198 -3.11 33.29 -17.99
N LEU A 199 -3.26 32.68 -16.80
CA LEU A 199 -2.73 33.25 -15.55
C LEU A 199 -1.21 33.44 -15.63
N THR A 200 -0.49 32.50 -16.24
CA THR A 200 0.96 32.59 -16.46
C THR A 200 1.30 33.75 -17.40
N LYS A 201 0.61 33.84 -18.54
CA LYS A 201 0.84 34.90 -19.57
C LYS A 201 0.58 36.30 -18.99
N ASP A 202 -0.49 36.44 -18.20
CA ASP A 202 -0.93 37.71 -17.64
C ASP A 202 -0.21 38.07 -16.33
N ASN A 203 0.76 37.26 -15.88
CA ASN A 203 1.50 37.41 -14.60
C ASN A 203 0.56 37.59 -13.39
N ARG A 204 -0.54 36.82 -13.34
CA ARG A 204 -1.54 36.91 -12.29
C ARG A 204 -1.10 36.15 -11.04
N PHE A 205 -0.32 36.82 -10.16
CA PHE A 205 0.19 36.23 -8.91
C PHE A 205 -0.88 36.04 -7.82
N TYR A 206 -1.94 36.84 -7.86
CA TYR A 206 -3.02 36.83 -6.87
C TYR A 206 -4.38 36.91 -7.56
N PRO A 207 -4.85 35.85 -8.24
CA PRO A 207 -6.16 35.86 -8.89
C PRO A 207 -7.31 35.91 -7.87
N LEU A 208 -8.43 36.50 -8.28
CA LEU A 208 -9.69 36.45 -7.55
C LEU A 208 -10.40 35.09 -7.79
N PRO A 209 -11.22 34.60 -6.84
CA PRO A 209 -12.03 33.40 -7.06
C PRO A 209 -12.89 33.48 -8.33
N SER A 210 -13.45 34.64 -8.66
CA SER A 210 -14.26 34.87 -9.87
C SER A 210 -13.48 34.71 -11.18
N GLU A 211 -12.18 34.96 -11.17
CA GLU A 211 -11.30 34.74 -12.33
C GLU A 211 -11.00 33.26 -12.56
N LEU A 212 -11.13 32.42 -11.54
CA LEU A 212 -10.78 31.00 -11.54
C LEU A 212 -11.96 30.08 -11.88
N LYS A 213 -13.20 30.53 -11.69
CA LYS A 213 -14.45 29.78 -11.88
C LYS A 213 -14.85 29.74 -13.37
N GLN A 214 -14.13 28.96 -14.17
CA GLN A 214 -14.33 28.89 -15.62
C GLN A 214 -15.27 27.77 -16.07
N ASP A 215 -15.50 26.79 -15.21
CA ASP A 215 -16.45 25.69 -15.38
C ASP A 215 -16.95 25.22 -14.00
N GLU A 216 -17.90 24.28 -13.99
CA GLU A 216 -18.57 23.79 -12.78
C GLU A 216 -17.58 23.18 -11.77
N PHE A 217 -16.63 22.36 -12.27
CA PHE A 217 -15.62 21.75 -11.41
C PHE A 217 -14.69 22.81 -10.79
N LEU A 218 -14.20 23.76 -11.58
CA LEU A 218 -13.35 24.84 -11.08
C LEU A 218 -14.12 25.79 -10.15
N GLU A 219 -15.42 25.99 -10.37
CA GLU A 219 -16.25 26.74 -9.45
C GLU A 219 -16.30 26.10 -8.07
N GLN A 220 -16.51 24.77 -8.02
CA GLN A 220 -16.49 24.02 -6.77
C GLN A 220 -15.10 24.12 -6.10
N VAL A 221 -14.03 23.88 -6.84
CA VAL A 221 -12.66 23.87 -6.32
C VAL A 221 -12.21 25.23 -5.78
N PHE A 222 -12.50 26.32 -6.50
CA PHE A 222 -12.07 27.68 -6.14
C PHE A 222 -13.13 28.49 -5.35
N THR A 223 -14.11 27.83 -4.78
CA THR A 223 -15.00 28.45 -3.80
C THR A 223 -14.35 28.40 -2.40
N PRO A 224 -14.04 29.57 -1.77
CA PRO A 224 -13.40 29.60 -0.47
C PRO A 224 -14.25 28.91 0.61
N GLN A 225 -13.63 28.12 1.44
CA GLN A 225 -14.30 27.41 2.52
C GLN A 225 -14.05 28.08 3.87
N THR A 226 -15.08 28.14 4.71
CA THR A 226 -15.01 28.67 6.07
C THR A 226 -15.43 27.65 7.09
N GLY A 227 -14.52 27.34 8.02
CA GLY A 227 -14.73 26.31 9.05
C GLY A 227 -14.25 24.93 8.65
N ILE A 228 -14.01 24.11 9.67
CA ILE A 228 -13.41 22.77 9.50
C ILE A 228 -14.40 21.76 8.91
N SER A 229 -15.68 21.84 9.29
CA SER A 229 -16.74 20.98 8.75
C SER A 229 -16.95 21.24 7.26
N ALA A 230 -17.07 22.53 6.85
CA ALA A 230 -17.19 22.92 5.45
C ALA A 230 -15.97 22.47 4.61
N LEU A 231 -14.76 22.53 5.19
CA LEU A 231 -13.54 22.09 4.52
C LEU A 231 -13.54 20.57 4.31
N CYS A 232 -13.96 19.78 5.31
CA CYS A 232 -14.09 18.33 5.14
C CYS A 232 -15.17 17.97 4.10
N GLN A 233 -16.32 18.65 4.12
CA GLN A 233 -17.39 18.46 3.14
C GLN A 233 -16.90 18.78 1.72
N TYR A 234 -16.21 19.89 1.54
CA TYR A 234 -15.60 20.29 0.27
C TYR A 234 -14.67 19.20 -0.27
N LEU A 235 -13.80 18.62 0.58
CA LEU A 235 -12.92 17.54 0.15
C LEU A 235 -13.70 16.29 -0.26
N THR A 236 -14.71 15.88 0.51
CA THR A 236 -15.52 14.70 0.19
C THR A 236 -16.32 14.89 -1.10
N ASP A 237 -16.88 16.06 -1.34
CA ASP A 237 -17.61 16.36 -2.56
C ASP A 237 -16.69 16.39 -3.78
N THR A 238 -15.49 17.00 -3.66
CA THR A 238 -14.49 17.00 -4.72
C THR A 238 -13.99 15.58 -5.03
N LEU A 239 -13.78 14.71 -4.02
CA LEU A 239 -13.40 13.31 -4.25
C LEU A 239 -14.51 12.50 -4.90
N ARG A 240 -15.78 12.84 -4.65
CA ARG A 240 -16.93 12.21 -5.32
C ARG A 240 -16.92 12.51 -6.81
N GLU A 241 -16.65 13.75 -7.21
CA GLU A 241 -16.48 14.11 -8.62
C GLU A 241 -15.30 13.34 -9.26
N VAL A 242 -14.15 13.29 -8.58
CA VAL A 242 -13.00 12.48 -9.07
C VAL A 242 -13.37 11.01 -9.26
N SER A 243 -14.24 10.46 -8.40
CA SER A 243 -14.65 9.05 -8.50
C SER A 243 -15.39 8.72 -9.80
N ILE A 244 -15.98 9.72 -10.47
CA ILE A 244 -16.68 9.54 -11.74
C ILE A 244 -15.72 9.11 -12.85
N LEU A 245 -14.46 9.61 -12.82
CA LEU A 245 -13.43 9.25 -13.79
C LEU A 245 -13.18 7.73 -13.85
N TYR A 246 -13.31 7.06 -12.71
CA TYR A 246 -13.03 5.61 -12.58
C TYR A 246 -14.27 4.72 -12.71
N ARG A 247 -15.48 5.30 -12.84
CA ARG A 247 -16.73 4.52 -13.05
C ARG A 247 -16.90 4.04 -14.47
N GLN A 248 -16.35 4.78 -15.44
CA GLN A 248 -16.57 4.50 -16.87
C GLN A 248 -15.60 3.45 -17.44
N GLU A 249 -14.52 3.14 -16.74
CA GLU A 249 -13.49 2.19 -17.20
C GLU A 249 -13.74 0.75 -16.70
N GLN A 250 -14.99 0.28 -16.69
CA GLN A 250 -15.36 -1.06 -16.19
C GLN A 250 -14.79 -2.24 -17.00
N GLU A 251 -14.16 -2.01 -18.14
CA GLU A 251 -13.72 -3.09 -19.05
C GLU A 251 -12.26 -3.54 -18.88
N THR A 252 -11.43 -2.82 -18.13
CA THR A 252 -10.06 -3.26 -17.86
C THR A 252 -9.89 -3.51 -16.35
N ASP A 253 -9.75 -4.78 -16.01
CA ASP A 253 -9.39 -5.26 -14.65
C ASP A 253 -7.90 -4.97 -14.38
N ASP A 254 -7.49 -3.70 -14.62
CA ASP A 254 -6.13 -3.24 -14.41
C ASP A 254 -5.89 -2.99 -12.91
N ILE A 255 -4.82 -3.58 -12.39
CA ILE A 255 -4.38 -3.45 -10.99
C ILE A 255 -4.27 -1.98 -10.56
N PHE A 256 -3.82 -1.10 -11.46
CA PHE A 256 -3.69 0.33 -11.16
C PHE A 256 -5.03 1.05 -11.04
N ASN A 257 -6.00 0.72 -11.88
CA ASN A 257 -7.35 1.27 -11.77
C ASN A 257 -8.01 0.84 -10.47
N GLN A 258 -7.87 -0.42 -10.09
CA GLN A 258 -8.32 -0.93 -8.81
C GLN A 258 -7.66 -0.18 -7.65
N LEU A 259 -6.33 -0.01 -7.69
CA LEU A 259 -5.57 0.73 -6.67
C LEU A 259 -6.08 2.17 -6.52
N TYR A 260 -6.31 2.89 -7.63
CA TYR A 260 -6.79 4.27 -7.58
C TYR A 260 -8.21 4.38 -7.04
N ARG A 261 -9.11 3.47 -7.41
CA ARG A 261 -10.48 3.39 -6.85
C ARG A 261 -10.45 3.16 -5.35
N GLU A 262 -9.66 2.19 -4.88
CA GLU A 262 -9.49 1.91 -3.46
C GLU A 262 -8.85 3.08 -2.70
N SER A 263 -7.90 3.78 -3.33
CA SER A 263 -7.28 4.98 -2.74
C SER A 263 -8.29 6.10 -2.52
N LEU A 264 -9.17 6.34 -3.49
CA LEU A 264 -10.26 7.32 -3.38
C LEU A 264 -11.26 6.92 -2.29
N PHE A 265 -11.69 5.64 -2.29
CA PHE A 265 -12.61 5.14 -1.28
C PHE A 265 -12.05 5.23 0.14
N LYS A 266 -10.80 4.85 0.32
CA LYS A 266 -10.10 4.95 1.62
C LYS A 266 -9.99 6.40 2.09
N SER A 267 -9.60 7.31 1.19
CA SER A 267 -9.47 8.73 1.50
C SER A 267 -10.83 9.34 1.87
N TYR A 268 -11.86 9.06 1.07
CA TYR A 268 -13.22 9.48 1.33
C TYR A 268 -13.71 8.99 2.70
N THR A 269 -13.50 7.72 3.02
CA THR A 269 -13.91 7.12 4.30
C THR A 269 -13.21 7.78 5.49
N LEU A 270 -11.89 8.06 5.37
CA LEU A 270 -11.13 8.73 6.43
C LEU A 270 -11.61 10.17 6.67
N ILE A 271 -11.87 10.92 5.60
CA ILE A 271 -12.36 12.32 5.71
C ILE A 271 -13.78 12.34 6.31
N ASN A 272 -14.67 11.46 5.87
CA ASN A 272 -16.02 11.37 6.45
C ASN A 272 -16.00 10.98 7.92
N ARG A 273 -15.09 10.11 8.32
CA ARG A 273 -14.94 9.77 9.75
C ARG A 273 -14.51 10.99 10.56
N LEU A 274 -13.58 11.79 10.06
CA LEU A 274 -13.18 13.03 10.71
C LEU A 274 -14.34 14.04 10.76
N LEU A 275 -15.07 14.19 9.66
CA LEU A 275 -16.25 15.05 9.58
C LEU A 275 -17.29 14.64 10.63
N SER A 276 -17.60 13.37 10.75
CA SER A 276 -18.55 12.86 11.76
C SER A 276 -18.12 13.20 13.19
N LEU A 277 -16.82 13.08 13.51
CA LEU A 277 -16.28 13.41 14.83
C LEU A 277 -16.29 14.94 15.12
N ILE A 278 -16.12 15.74 14.06
CA ILE A 278 -16.22 17.20 14.16
C ILE A 278 -17.67 17.62 14.39
N ASP A 279 -18.60 17.06 13.62
CA ASP A 279 -20.03 17.42 13.69
C ASP A 279 -20.69 16.92 14.99
N SER A 280 -20.22 15.78 15.55
CA SER A 280 -20.67 15.31 16.88
C SER A 280 -20.10 16.13 18.05
N GLY A 281 -19.15 17.03 17.79
CA GLY A 281 -18.47 17.83 18.81
C GLY A 281 -17.41 17.06 19.61
N GLU A 282 -17.15 15.80 19.28
CA GLU A 282 -16.09 14.99 19.92
C GLU A 282 -14.69 15.48 19.54
N LEU A 283 -14.56 16.14 18.39
CA LEU A 283 -13.30 16.65 17.89
C LEU A 283 -13.42 18.16 17.57
N ASN A 284 -12.77 18.99 18.38
CA ASN A 284 -12.69 20.43 18.15
C ASN A 284 -11.25 20.82 17.78
N LEU A 285 -11.03 21.25 16.55
CA LEU A 285 -9.72 21.53 15.98
C LEU A 285 -9.68 22.92 15.32
N GLN A 286 -8.47 23.47 15.25
CA GLN A 286 -8.18 24.59 14.34
C GLN A 286 -7.85 24.04 12.95
N THR A 287 -8.02 24.86 11.91
CA THR A 287 -7.81 24.48 10.50
C THR A 287 -6.41 23.90 10.24
N ASP A 288 -5.38 24.53 10.82
CA ASP A 288 -3.98 24.05 10.65
C ASP A 288 -3.75 22.67 11.31
N THR A 289 -4.43 22.44 12.44
CA THR A 289 -4.36 21.14 13.12
C THR A 289 -5.10 20.07 12.34
N LEU A 290 -6.27 20.39 11.78
CA LEU A 290 -7.00 19.49 10.87
C LEU A 290 -6.14 19.12 9.67
N LYS A 291 -5.49 20.07 9.01
CA LYS A 291 -4.60 19.84 7.88
C LYS A 291 -3.49 18.84 8.24
N ARG A 292 -2.77 19.12 9.33
CA ARG A 292 -1.67 18.22 9.79
C ARG A 292 -2.17 16.84 10.16
N LEU A 293 -3.32 16.75 10.85
CA LEU A 293 -3.93 15.48 11.23
C LEU A 293 -4.34 14.67 9.99
N LEU A 294 -5.06 15.29 9.06
CA LEU A 294 -5.52 14.64 7.84
C LEU A 294 -4.35 14.15 6.98
N CYS A 295 -3.35 15.02 6.72
CA CYS A 295 -2.17 14.63 5.95
C CYS A 295 -1.42 13.46 6.63
N ARG A 296 -1.30 13.47 7.96
CA ARG A 296 -0.66 12.37 8.69
C ARG A 296 -1.47 11.08 8.62
N LEU A 297 -2.78 11.13 8.81
CA LEU A 297 -3.64 9.94 8.72
C LEU A 297 -3.59 9.31 7.32
N LEU A 298 -3.65 10.13 6.28
CA LEU A 298 -3.53 9.65 4.90
C LEU A 298 -2.14 9.09 4.63
N ALA A 299 -1.07 9.77 5.07
CA ALA A 299 0.31 9.32 4.84
C ALA A 299 0.67 8.01 5.54
N THR A 300 0.04 7.72 6.69
CA THR A 300 0.26 6.45 7.42
C THR A 300 -0.71 5.34 7.03
N SER A 301 -1.64 5.62 6.12
CA SER A 301 -2.62 4.64 5.66
C SER A 301 -2.10 3.84 4.47
N ASN A 302 -2.34 2.53 4.49
CA ASN A 302 -2.07 1.65 3.36
C ASN A 302 -3.39 1.19 2.73
N ILE A 303 -3.36 1.00 1.42
CA ILE A 303 -4.46 0.49 0.61
C ILE A 303 -4.24 -1.01 0.46
N PRO A 304 -5.18 -1.86 0.89
CA PRO A 304 -5.06 -3.29 0.64
C PRO A 304 -5.29 -3.57 -0.85
N PHE A 305 -4.53 -4.48 -1.40
CA PHE A 305 -4.89 -5.10 -2.68
C PHE A 305 -5.89 -6.23 -2.42
N HIS A 306 -6.98 -6.24 -3.15
CA HIS A 306 -7.95 -7.32 -3.11
C HIS A 306 -7.56 -8.37 -4.13
N GLY A 307 -6.66 -9.29 -3.74
CA GLY A 307 -6.28 -10.46 -4.54
C GLY A 307 -6.83 -11.73 -3.89
N GLU A 308 -7.06 -12.76 -4.70
CA GLU A 308 -7.33 -14.10 -4.17
C GLU A 308 -6.01 -14.76 -3.76
N PRO A 309 -5.79 -15.04 -2.46
CA PRO A 309 -4.50 -15.52 -1.94
C PRO A 309 -4.00 -16.83 -2.56
N ALA A 310 -4.88 -17.57 -3.21
CA ALA A 310 -4.58 -18.88 -3.78
C ALA A 310 -4.26 -18.87 -5.29
N ILE A 311 -4.34 -17.70 -5.95
CA ILE A 311 -4.25 -17.60 -7.41
C ILE A 311 -3.14 -16.63 -7.80
N GLY A 312 -2.36 -17.00 -8.82
CA GLY A 312 -1.37 -16.15 -9.44
C GLY A 312 0.00 -16.09 -8.75
N MET A 313 0.92 -15.38 -9.40
CA MET A 313 2.25 -15.11 -8.87
C MET A 313 2.15 -14.23 -7.62
N GLN A 314 2.84 -14.61 -6.56
CA GLN A 314 2.79 -13.91 -5.29
C GLN A 314 3.80 -12.75 -5.28
N VAL A 315 3.37 -11.55 -4.93
CA VAL A 315 4.24 -10.38 -4.67
C VAL A 315 4.03 -9.97 -3.22
N MET A 316 5.08 -10.07 -2.41
CA MET A 316 4.97 -9.92 -0.97
C MET A 316 6.21 -9.30 -0.33
N GLY A 317 6.05 -8.74 0.87
CA GLY A 317 7.17 -8.36 1.72
C GLY A 317 7.78 -9.56 2.44
N VAL A 318 8.95 -9.35 3.06
CA VAL A 318 9.65 -10.42 3.78
C VAL A 318 8.82 -11.01 4.93
N LEU A 319 8.03 -10.17 5.61
CA LEU A 319 7.25 -10.62 6.76
C LEU A 319 6.05 -11.50 6.38
N GLU A 320 5.52 -11.32 5.19
CA GLU A 320 4.38 -12.08 4.65
C GLU A 320 4.75 -13.48 4.18
N THR A 321 6.05 -13.77 4.01
CA THR A 321 6.54 -15.10 3.59
C THR A 321 6.44 -16.16 4.69
N ARG A 322 6.04 -15.82 5.90
CA ARG A 322 5.99 -16.74 7.03
C ARG A 322 5.08 -17.93 6.76
N ASN A 323 5.60 -19.14 6.98
CA ASN A 323 4.91 -20.41 6.76
C ASN A 323 4.41 -20.60 5.31
N LEU A 324 5.10 -19.99 4.34
CA LEU A 324 4.83 -20.18 2.94
C LEU A 324 6.05 -20.75 2.24
N ASP A 325 5.83 -21.78 1.45
CA ASP A 325 6.85 -22.42 0.62
C ASP A 325 6.61 -22.09 -0.85
N PHE A 326 7.69 -21.72 -1.54
CA PHE A 326 7.66 -21.42 -2.96
C PHE A 326 8.66 -22.27 -3.70
N ARG A 327 8.28 -22.73 -4.90
CA ARG A 327 9.17 -23.47 -5.78
C ARG A 327 10.23 -22.56 -6.39
N ASN A 328 9.83 -21.35 -6.77
CA ASN A 328 10.70 -20.34 -7.35
C ASN A 328 10.49 -18.99 -6.63
N LEU A 329 11.59 -18.39 -6.22
CA LEU A 329 11.58 -17.16 -5.45
C LEU A 329 12.66 -16.20 -5.97
N ILE A 330 12.32 -14.93 -6.12
CA ILE A 330 13.22 -13.82 -6.41
C ILE A 330 13.05 -12.70 -5.41
#